data_4711a8ac4bc16bf9489c49723d00da38
#
_entry.id   4711a8ac4bc16bf9489c49723d00da38
#
_cell.length_a   1.000
_cell.length_b   1.000
_cell.length_c   1.000
_cell.angle_alpha   90.00
_cell.angle_beta   90.00
_cell.angle_gamma   90.00
#
_symmetry.space_group_name_H-M   'P 1'
#
loop_
_entity.id
_entity.type
_entity.pdbx_description
1 polymer ?
#
loop_
_entity_poly.entity_id
_entity_poly.type
_entity_poly.pdbx_seq_one_letter_code
_entity_poly.pdbx_strand_id
1 'polypeptide(L)'
;ASAVRMIYTHKGQEYEINLIDTPGHVDFSYEVSRALQACEGAVLVVDASQGIQAQTMAHLFTAMEQQLTIVPVINKIDLPAAMPDDIAKEIEDLLAYPNEDIPRISAKAGINVEQVLQQIIEQVPPPSGDPNAPLRALVFDCQYDAYKGVIAYIRVIDGTFGPNDTLYSMVTQKNIAPIEIGVLTPAMLAVPILHAGQVGYIATGLKAVKDLDVGDTITLLREPATEPLPGYKPMKPMVFAGLYPSNADDYVDLRDALEKLQLNDSALTYEPETSTALGFGFRLGFLGLFHMEIVQERLEREYDMTIIFTAPSVAYRITKTDGSVMIIDSPADLPDPTYIAKIEEPWCELRLFTPSEYIGAIMDLVTKRRGELRNQTWLDTKRLEISCMIPLSEIIVDFYNDLKARTRGYASMDYTLDEYRESDMVKLDILVNEEPVDALSVIVHREFAYPKGQRLVSKMKEIIPRQMFNVPIQAAVGNKVISRANVQAMRKDVLSKCYGGDISRKKKLLEKQKEGKKRMKMVGSVEIPQEAFMSVLRLDED
;
A
#
# COMPACT_ATOMS: atom_id res chain seq x y z
N ALA A 1 -6.07 -6.63 -11.18
CA ALA A 1 -6.04 -8.08 -11.48
C ALA A 1 -5.84 -8.29 -12.96
N SER A 2 -5.06 -9.31 -13.37
CA SER A 2 -4.84 -9.65 -14.79
C SER A 2 -5.60 -10.94 -15.11
N ALA A 3 -6.47 -10.90 -16.13
CA ALA A 3 -7.23 -12.06 -16.55
C ALA A 3 -6.71 -12.58 -17.90
N VAL A 4 -6.73 -13.90 -18.10
CA VAL A 4 -6.38 -14.53 -19.36
C VAL A 4 -7.27 -15.73 -19.62
N ARG A 5 -7.78 -15.82 -20.86
CA ARG A 5 -8.52 -16.97 -21.37
C ARG A 5 -7.56 -17.93 -22.06
N MET A 6 -7.65 -19.21 -21.71
CA MET A 6 -6.89 -20.30 -22.31
C MET A 6 -7.85 -21.39 -22.81
N ILE A 7 -7.49 -22.05 -23.91
CA ILE A 7 -8.14 -23.27 -24.34
C ILE A 7 -7.19 -24.45 -24.10
N TYR A 8 -7.67 -25.43 -23.38
CA TYR A 8 -6.90 -26.63 -23.06
C TYR A 8 -7.69 -27.91 -23.41
N THR A 9 -7.03 -28.85 -24.04
CA THR A 9 -7.65 -30.14 -24.43
C THR A 9 -7.28 -31.21 -23.39
N HIS A 10 -8.28 -31.74 -22.69
CA HIS A 10 -8.10 -32.84 -21.75
C HIS A 10 -8.97 -34.02 -22.16
N LYS A 11 -8.40 -35.22 -22.24
CA LYS A 11 -9.09 -36.47 -22.63
C LYS A 11 -9.92 -36.33 -23.93
N GLY A 12 -9.44 -35.52 -24.89
CA GLY A 12 -10.11 -35.31 -26.20
C GLY A 12 -11.27 -34.32 -26.18
N GLN A 13 -11.53 -33.65 -25.04
CA GLN A 13 -12.50 -32.57 -24.91
C GLN A 13 -11.78 -31.23 -24.72
N GLU A 14 -12.27 -30.18 -25.37
CA GLU A 14 -11.76 -28.82 -25.17
C GLU A 14 -12.44 -28.15 -23.98
N TYR A 15 -11.64 -27.48 -23.19
CA TYR A 15 -12.07 -26.69 -22.00
C TYR A 15 -11.60 -25.25 -22.15
N GLU A 16 -12.48 -24.32 -21.83
CA GLU A 16 -12.12 -22.91 -21.67
C GLU A 16 -11.78 -22.67 -20.19
N ILE A 17 -10.55 -22.22 -19.92
CA ILE A 17 -10.07 -21.86 -18.60
C ILE A 17 -9.83 -20.36 -18.58
N ASN A 18 -10.45 -19.66 -17.65
CA ASN A 18 -10.22 -18.24 -17.39
C ASN A 18 -9.41 -18.10 -16.11
N LEU A 19 -8.13 -17.73 -16.24
CA LEU A 19 -7.25 -17.47 -15.10
C LEU A 19 -7.30 -15.99 -14.74
N ILE A 20 -7.43 -15.71 -13.45
CA ILE A 20 -7.32 -14.37 -12.87
C ILE A 20 -6.11 -14.39 -11.93
N ASP A 21 -5.06 -13.64 -12.28
CA ASP A 21 -3.87 -13.50 -11.46
C ASP A 21 -4.11 -12.48 -10.33
N THR A 22 -3.63 -12.80 -9.13
CA THR A 22 -3.81 -11.99 -7.94
C THR A 22 -2.47 -11.67 -7.27
N PRO A 23 -2.30 -10.45 -6.74
CA PRO A 23 -1.12 -10.13 -5.95
C PRO A 23 -1.14 -10.89 -4.62
N GLY A 24 0.05 -11.24 -4.10
CA GLY A 24 0.17 -11.96 -2.82
C GLY A 24 0.42 -11.06 -1.60
N HIS A 25 0.56 -9.73 -1.76
CA HIS A 25 0.90 -8.83 -0.67
C HIS A 25 -0.33 -8.39 0.12
N VAL A 26 -0.19 -8.21 1.45
CA VAL A 26 -1.29 -7.86 2.37
C VAL A 26 -2.02 -6.57 1.97
N ASP A 27 -1.32 -5.56 1.46
CA ASP A 27 -1.92 -4.29 1.03
C ASP A 27 -2.93 -4.47 -0.12
N PHE A 28 -2.85 -5.59 -0.86
CA PHE A 28 -3.73 -5.92 -1.99
C PHE A 28 -4.76 -7.02 -1.68
N SER A 29 -4.99 -7.34 -0.41
CA SER A 29 -6.00 -8.34 0.00
C SER A 29 -7.39 -8.05 -0.57
N TYR A 30 -7.70 -6.77 -0.81
CA TYR A 30 -8.94 -6.35 -1.45
C TYR A 30 -9.03 -6.77 -2.93
N GLU A 31 -7.95 -6.64 -3.71
CA GLU A 31 -7.91 -7.12 -5.09
C GLU A 31 -8.06 -8.63 -5.15
N VAL A 32 -7.42 -9.34 -4.21
CA VAL A 32 -7.56 -10.80 -4.08
C VAL A 32 -9.02 -11.17 -3.81
N SER A 33 -9.68 -10.52 -2.85
CA SER A 33 -11.08 -10.77 -2.52
C SER A 33 -12.01 -10.55 -3.72
N ARG A 34 -11.77 -9.50 -4.51
CA ARG A 34 -12.53 -9.22 -5.75
C ARG A 34 -12.34 -10.33 -6.80
N ALA A 35 -11.09 -10.71 -7.04
CA ALA A 35 -10.77 -11.75 -8.00
C ALA A 35 -11.41 -13.10 -7.60
N LEU A 36 -11.32 -13.47 -6.33
CA LEU A 36 -11.89 -14.71 -5.81
C LEU A 36 -13.43 -14.76 -5.97
N GLN A 37 -14.14 -13.64 -5.78
CA GLN A 37 -15.60 -13.59 -6.00
C GLN A 37 -16.00 -13.82 -7.47
N ALA A 38 -15.09 -13.66 -8.40
CA ALA A 38 -15.30 -13.90 -9.82
C ALA A 38 -14.98 -15.34 -10.25
N CYS A 39 -14.59 -16.23 -9.32
CA CYS A 39 -14.05 -17.55 -9.61
C CYS A 39 -14.90 -18.68 -8.98
N GLU A 40 -14.78 -19.90 -9.51
CA GLU A 40 -15.32 -21.14 -8.95
C GLU A 40 -14.28 -21.93 -8.16
N GLY A 41 -13.01 -21.67 -8.38
CA GLY A 41 -11.89 -22.31 -7.71
C GLY A 41 -10.69 -21.40 -7.57
N ALA A 42 -9.77 -21.77 -6.69
CA ALA A 42 -8.53 -21.07 -6.45
C ALA A 42 -7.35 -22.03 -6.46
N VAL A 43 -6.30 -21.69 -7.20
CA VAL A 43 -5.03 -22.42 -7.17
C VAL A 43 -4.18 -21.83 -6.06
N LEU A 44 -3.95 -22.59 -5.00
CA LEU A 44 -3.11 -22.19 -3.87
C LEU A 44 -1.65 -22.55 -4.17
N VAL A 45 -0.87 -21.56 -4.59
CA VAL A 45 0.54 -21.75 -4.96
C VAL A 45 1.44 -21.54 -3.74
N VAL A 46 2.13 -22.61 -3.32
CA VAL A 46 3.06 -22.59 -2.18
C VAL A 46 4.49 -22.73 -2.67
N ASP A 47 5.40 -21.89 -2.16
CA ASP A 47 6.83 -21.93 -2.49
C ASP A 47 7.50 -23.11 -1.76
N ALA A 48 8.13 -24.02 -2.50
CA ALA A 48 8.79 -25.20 -1.96
C ALA A 48 9.97 -24.89 -1.01
N SER A 49 10.51 -23.67 -1.05
CA SER A 49 11.62 -23.24 -0.19
C SER A 49 11.19 -22.47 1.05
N GLN A 50 9.99 -21.86 1.04
CA GLN A 50 9.50 -21.00 2.13
C GLN A 50 8.31 -21.61 2.88
N GLY A 51 7.55 -22.52 2.23
CA GLY A 51 6.37 -23.13 2.80
C GLY A 51 5.16 -22.20 2.92
N ILE A 52 4.25 -22.56 3.81
CA ILE A 52 3.04 -21.78 4.07
C ILE A 52 3.39 -20.51 4.85
N GLN A 53 2.99 -19.35 4.34
CA GLN A 53 3.21 -18.03 4.93
C GLN A 53 1.91 -17.39 5.42
N ALA A 54 1.99 -16.24 6.14
CA ALA A 54 0.82 -15.51 6.63
C ALA A 54 -0.14 -15.16 5.50
N GLN A 55 0.39 -14.63 4.38
CA GLN A 55 -0.43 -14.29 3.22
C GLN A 55 -1.10 -15.52 2.60
N THR A 56 -0.40 -16.67 2.56
CA THR A 56 -0.98 -17.93 2.09
C THR A 56 -2.21 -18.30 2.91
N MET A 57 -2.11 -18.18 4.24
CA MET A 57 -3.22 -18.47 5.17
C MET A 57 -4.37 -17.47 5.01
N ALA A 58 -4.07 -16.17 4.94
CA ALA A 58 -5.09 -15.12 4.78
C ALA A 58 -5.90 -15.31 3.48
N HIS A 59 -5.20 -15.56 2.36
CA HIS A 59 -5.86 -15.78 1.07
C HIS A 59 -6.63 -17.11 1.03
N LEU A 60 -6.11 -18.16 1.67
CA LEU A 60 -6.80 -19.44 1.83
C LEU A 60 -8.13 -19.25 2.57
N PHE A 61 -8.12 -18.57 3.72
CA PHE A 61 -9.34 -18.31 4.46
C PHE A 61 -10.35 -17.49 3.65
N THR A 62 -9.89 -16.45 2.94
CA THR A 62 -10.77 -15.67 2.07
C THR A 62 -11.40 -16.53 0.97
N ALA A 63 -10.64 -17.45 0.37
CA ALA A 63 -11.16 -18.37 -0.64
C ALA A 63 -12.17 -19.38 -0.04
N MET A 64 -11.90 -19.88 1.17
CA MET A 64 -12.80 -20.78 1.89
C MET A 64 -14.12 -20.09 2.30
N GLU A 65 -14.07 -18.84 2.76
CA GLU A 65 -15.27 -18.04 3.08
C GLU A 65 -16.18 -17.88 1.86
N GLN A 66 -15.60 -17.85 0.67
CA GLN A 66 -16.33 -17.78 -0.60
C GLN A 66 -16.70 -19.16 -1.16
N GLN A 67 -16.44 -20.23 -0.40
CA GLN A 67 -16.74 -21.61 -0.77
C GLN A 67 -16.09 -22.08 -2.07
N LEU A 68 -14.91 -21.55 -2.40
CA LEU A 68 -14.19 -21.94 -3.61
C LEU A 68 -13.54 -23.32 -3.44
N THR A 69 -13.45 -24.06 -4.54
CA THR A 69 -12.63 -25.27 -4.62
C THR A 69 -11.16 -24.90 -4.60
N ILE A 70 -10.40 -25.44 -3.64
CA ILE A 70 -8.96 -25.15 -3.49
C ILE A 70 -8.15 -26.26 -4.16
N VAL A 71 -7.29 -25.87 -5.10
CA VAL A 71 -6.31 -26.76 -5.75
C VAL A 71 -4.93 -26.38 -5.27
N PRO A 72 -4.32 -27.09 -4.31
CA PRO A 72 -2.99 -26.78 -3.81
C PRO A 72 -1.90 -27.20 -4.79
N VAL A 73 -0.84 -26.38 -4.91
CA VAL A 73 0.30 -26.61 -5.80
C VAL A 73 1.58 -26.17 -5.11
N ILE A 74 2.62 -27.00 -5.18
CA ILE A 74 3.95 -26.69 -4.67
C ILE A 74 4.85 -26.28 -5.84
N ASN A 75 5.28 -25.02 -5.85
CA ASN A 75 6.10 -24.44 -6.92
C ASN A 75 7.55 -24.23 -6.48
N LYS A 76 8.44 -23.98 -7.45
CA LYS A 76 9.87 -23.73 -7.28
C LYS A 76 10.65 -24.94 -6.76
N ILE A 77 10.28 -26.15 -7.14
CA ILE A 77 11.00 -27.39 -6.79
C ILE A 77 12.42 -27.46 -7.36
N ASP A 78 12.74 -26.57 -8.30
CA ASP A 78 14.07 -26.42 -8.92
C ASP A 78 15.07 -25.68 -8.02
N LEU A 79 14.65 -25.07 -6.92
CA LEU A 79 15.54 -24.37 -6.02
C LEU A 79 16.32 -25.33 -5.12
N PRO A 80 17.62 -25.05 -4.82
CA PRO A 80 18.44 -25.90 -3.93
C PRO A 80 17.90 -26.06 -2.51
N ALA A 81 17.14 -25.08 -2.02
CA ALA A 81 16.53 -25.06 -0.70
C ALA A 81 15.10 -25.63 -0.68
N ALA A 82 14.62 -26.19 -1.79
CA ALA A 82 13.26 -26.72 -1.88
C ALA A 82 13.08 -27.97 -1.01
N MET A 83 11.98 -28.02 -0.26
CA MET A 83 11.56 -29.14 0.60
C MET A 83 10.13 -29.58 0.24
N PRO A 84 9.87 -30.05 -0.98
CA PRO A 84 8.51 -30.27 -1.47
C PRO A 84 7.73 -31.31 -0.67
N ASP A 85 8.39 -32.33 -0.13
CA ASP A 85 7.72 -33.39 0.65
C ASP A 85 7.31 -32.94 2.05
N ASP A 86 8.11 -32.09 2.69
CA ASP A 86 7.74 -31.47 3.96
C ASP A 86 6.56 -30.51 3.78
N ILE A 87 6.60 -29.69 2.73
CA ILE A 87 5.52 -28.74 2.42
C ILE A 87 4.23 -29.47 2.02
N ALA A 88 4.33 -30.56 1.26
CA ALA A 88 3.16 -31.36 0.91
C ALA A 88 2.44 -31.91 2.15
N LYS A 89 3.21 -32.35 3.15
CA LYS A 89 2.67 -32.80 4.44
C LYS A 89 2.00 -31.66 5.22
N GLU A 90 2.59 -30.46 5.21
CA GLU A 90 1.96 -29.28 5.82
C GLU A 90 0.62 -28.93 5.17
N ILE A 91 0.53 -29.02 3.85
CA ILE A 91 -0.71 -28.79 3.10
C ILE A 91 -1.74 -29.88 3.41
N GLU A 92 -1.31 -31.15 3.50
CA GLU A 92 -2.17 -32.27 3.88
C GLU A 92 -2.77 -32.07 5.28
N ASP A 93 -1.93 -31.69 6.26
CA ASP A 93 -2.38 -31.40 7.64
C ASP A 93 -3.35 -30.20 7.70
N LEU A 94 -3.17 -29.18 6.83
CA LEU A 94 -3.97 -27.98 6.81
C LEU A 94 -5.32 -28.16 6.10
N LEU A 95 -5.31 -28.80 4.93
CA LEU A 95 -6.48 -28.87 4.03
C LEU A 95 -7.15 -30.26 4.03
N ALA A 96 -6.59 -31.25 4.73
CA ALA A 96 -6.94 -32.66 4.59
C ALA A 96 -6.91 -33.13 3.11
N TYR A 97 -6.00 -32.57 2.32
CA TYR A 97 -5.80 -32.88 0.91
C TYR A 97 -4.68 -33.91 0.77
N PRO A 98 -4.88 -35.06 0.08
CA PRO A 98 -3.88 -36.11 0.02
C PRO A 98 -2.54 -35.61 -0.54
N ASN A 99 -1.46 -35.86 0.18
CA ASN A 99 -0.09 -35.42 -0.18
C ASN A 99 0.33 -35.90 -1.58
N GLU A 100 -0.04 -37.13 -1.95
CA GLU A 100 0.27 -37.75 -3.23
C GLU A 100 -0.38 -37.04 -4.43
N ASP A 101 -1.51 -36.36 -4.20
CA ASP A 101 -2.26 -35.67 -5.22
C ASP A 101 -1.81 -34.23 -5.44
N ILE A 102 -0.91 -33.68 -4.58
CA ILE A 102 -0.44 -32.31 -4.68
C ILE A 102 0.63 -32.19 -5.79
N PRO A 103 0.40 -31.43 -6.87
CA PRO A 103 1.41 -31.23 -7.93
C PRO A 103 2.65 -30.52 -7.41
N ARG A 104 3.80 -31.09 -7.69
CA ARG A 104 5.12 -30.53 -7.42
C ARG A 104 5.69 -30.01 -8.71
N ILE A 105 5.74 -28.68 -8.88
CA ILE A 105 6.05 -28.03 -10.14
C ILE A 105 7.26 -27.09 -10.06
N SER A 106 7.84 -26.82 -11.21
CA SER A 106 8.63 -25.61 -11.45
C SER A 106 8.00 -24.84 -12.61
N ALA A 107 7.27 -23.79 -12.32
CA ALA A 107 6.68 -22.94 -13.35
C ALA A 107 7.77 -22.32 -14.25
N LYS A 108 8.92 -21.94 -13.67
CA LYS A 108 10.07 -21.38 -14.40
C LYS A 108 10.67 -22.37 -15.42
N ALA A 109 10.78 -23.64 -15.04
CA ALA A 109 11.36 -24.70 -15.89
C ALA A 109 10.30 -25.45 -16.71
N GLY A 110 9.01 -25.15 -16.53
CA GLY A 110 7.90 -25.85 -17.19
C GLY A 110 7.69 -27.30 -16.70
N ILE A 111 8.22 -27.65 -15.52
CA ILE A 111 8.12 -29.01 -14.98
C ILE A 111 6.75 -29.21 -14.34
N ASN A 112 6.04 -30.27 -14.76
CA ASN A 112 4.76 -30.73 -14.20
C ASN A 112 3.62 -29.70 -14.23
N VAL A 113 3.72 -28.59 -14.95
CA VAL A 113 2.68 -27.55 -15.02
C VAL A 113 1.37 -28.10 -15.58
N GLU A 114 1.44 -29.06 -16.52
CA GLU A 114 0.27 -29.68 -17.11
C GLU A 114 -0.60 -30.43 -16.08
N GLN A 115 -0.01 -30.98 -15.03
CA GLN A 115 -0.76 -31.65 -13.94
C GLN A 115 -1.70 -30.67 -13.21
N VAL A 116 -1.29 -29.41 -13.08
CA VAL A 116 -2.14 -28.36 -12.48
C VAL A 116 -3.37 -28.09 -13.32
N LEU A 117 -3.20 -27.97 -14.65
CA LEU A 117 -4.31 -27.76 -15.56
C LEU A 117 -5.30 -28.93 -15.55
N GLN A 118 -4.78 -30.17 -15.48
CA GLN A 118 -5.60 -31.36 -15.36
C GLN A 118 -6.41 -31.37 -14.06
N GLN A 119 -5.78 -31.03 -12.92
CA GLN A 119 -6.48 -30.95 -11.65
C GLN A 119 -7.53 -29.85 -11.60
N ILE A 120 -7.26 -28.68 -12.17
CA ILE A 120 -8.25 -27.61 -12.30
C ILE A 120 -9.51 -28.14 -12.98
N ILE A 121 -9.37 -28.84 -14.12
CA ILE A 121 -10.51 -29.38 -14.89
C ILE A 121 -11.23 -30.49 -14.12
N GLU A 122 -10.49 -31.32 -13.41
CA GLU A 122 -11.09 -32.49 -12.71
C GLU A 122 -11.77 -32.10 -11.37
N GLN A 123 -11.32 -31.03 -10.72
CA GLN A 123 -11.76 -30.68 -9.36
C GLN A 123 -12.64 -29.43 -9.30
N VAL A 124 -12.31 -28.38 -10.09
CA VAL A 124 -13.08 -27.13 -10.07
C VAL A 124 -14.39 -27.32 -10.81
N PRO A 125 -15.55 -27.03 -10.19
CA PRO A 125 -16.84 -27.15 -10.86
C PRO A 125 -16.95 -26.12 -11.99
N PRO A 126 -17.70 -26.45 -13.05
CA PRO A 126 -18.01 -25.46 -14.09
C PRO A 126 -18.91 -24.35 -13.52
N PRO A 127 -18.96 -23.18 -14.17
CA PRO A 127 -19.86 -22.10 -13.79
C PRO A 127 -21.33 -22.54 -13.77
N SER A 128 -22.08 -22.08 -12.76
CA SER A 128 -23.46 -22.48 -12.50
C SER A 128 -24.53 -21.58 -13.15
N GLY A 129 -24.12 -20.57 -13.93
CA GLY A 129 -25.03 -19.56 -14.50
C GLY A 129 -25.96 -20.08 -15.61
N ASP A 130 -27.13 -19.44 -15.73
CA ASP A 130 -28.11 -19.73 -16.80
C ASP A 130 -27.95 -18.74 -17.98
N PRO A 131 -27.54 -19.21 -19.18
CA PRO A 131 -27.40 -18.34 -20.35
C PRO A 131 -28.71 -17.74 -20.87
N ASN A 132 -29.87 -18.24 -20.43
CA ASN A 132 -31.18 -17.75 -20.83
C ASN A 132 -31.83 -16.83 -19.79
N ALA A 133 -31.23 -16.66 -18.62
CA ALA A 133 -31.70 -15.72 -17.61
C ALA A 133 -31.37 -14.25 -17.97
N PRO A 134 -32.02 -13.28 -17.33
CA PRO A 134 -31.62 -11.87 -17.47
C PRO A 134 -30.13 -11.69 -17.17
N LEU A 135 -29.46 -10.85 -17.99
CA LEU A 135 -28.01 -10.62 -17.86
C LEU A 135 -27.64 -10.11 -16.45
N ARG A 136 -26.69 -10.78 -15.84
CA ARG A 136 -25.96 -10.31 -14.66
C ARG A 136 -24.46 -10.52 -14.86
N ALA A 137 -23.73 -9.44 -15.04
CA ALA A 137 -22.28 -9.48 -15.15
C ALA A 137 -21.64 -8.67 -14.03
N LEU A 138 -20.72 -9.29 -13.29
CA LEU A 138 -19.98 -8.68 -12.19
C LEU A 138 -18.77 -7.92 -12.74
N VAL A 139 -18.63 -6.65 -12.41
CA VAL A 139 -17.43 -5.87 -12.68
C VAL A 139 -16.42 -6.16 -11.57
N PHE A 140 -15.34 -6.89 -11.87
CA PHE A 140 -14.34 -7.21 -10.85
C PHE A 140 -13.09 -6.32 -10.92
N ASP A 141 -12.88 -5.63 -12.06
CA ASP A 141 -11.79 -4.65 -12.22
C ASP A 141 -12.14 -3.63 -13.31
N CYS A 142 -11.46 -2.47 -13.30
CA CYS A 142 -11.60 -1.43 -14.31
C CYS A 142 -10.24 -0.85 -14.68
N GLN A 143 -10.06 -0.53 -15.96
CA GLN A 143 -8.88 0.19 -16.46
C GLN A 143 -9.32 1.33 -17.37
N TYR A 144 -8.61 2.44 -17.34
CA TYR A 144 -8.84 3.53 -18.28
C TYR A 144 -7.92 3.42 -19.50
N ASP A 145 -8.50 3.53 -20.67
CA ASP A 145 -7.80 3.64 -21.93
C ASP A 145 -8.16 4.98 -22.62
N ALA A 146 -7.16 5.69 -23.13
CA ALA A 146 -7.34 7.01 -23.72
C ALA A 146 -8.25 7.03 -24.96
N TYR A 147 -8.37 5.89 -25.67
CA TYR A 147 -9.16 5.75 -26.88
C TYR A 147 -10.50 5.06 -26.67
N LYS A 148 -10.54 4.06 -25.80
CA LYS A 148 -11.72 3.22 -25.52
C LYS A 148 -12.51 3.67 -24.29
N GLY A 149 -12.00 4.65 -23.54
CA GLY A 149 -12.57 5.10 -22.25
C GLY A 149 -12.36 4.06 -21.15
N VAL A 150 -13.32 3.93 -20.24
CA VAL A 150 -13.27 2.92 -19.19
C VAL A 150 -13.47 1.53 -19.79
N ILE A 151 -12.51 0.65 -19.56
CA ILE A 151 -12.58 -0.78 -19.88
C ILE A 151 -12.95 -1.50 -18.58
N ALA A 152 -14.14 -2.10 -18.57
CA ALA A 152 -14.59 -2.94 -17.45
C ALA A 152 -14.20 -4.39 -17.69
N TYR A 153 -13.51 -5.00 -16.73
CA TYR A 153 -13.28 -6.44 -16.70
C TYR A 153 -14.44 -7.09 -15.96
N ILE A 154 -15.10 -8.02 -16.63
CA ILE A 154 -16.36 -8.60 -16.16
C ILE A 154 -16.32 -10.11 -16.11
N ARG A 155 -17.10 -10.64 -15.16
CA ARG A 155 -17.52 -12.04 -15.15
C ARG A 155 -19.01 -12.11 -15.44
N VAL A 156 -19.40 -12.75 -16.53
CA VAL A 156 -20.81 -13.00 -16.84
C VAL A 156 -21.30 -14.15 -15.98
N ILE A 157 -22.21 -13.85 -15.05
CA ILE A 157 -22.81 -14.86 -14.18
C ILE A 157 -24.00 -15.50 -14.91
N ASP A 158 -24.96 -14.70 -15.36
CA ASP A 158 -26.15 -15.15 -16.07
C ASP A 158 -26.34 -14.37 -17.37
N GLY A 159 -27.08 -14.98 -18.28
CA GLY A 159 -27.48 -14.34 -19.53
C GLY A 159 -26.40 -14.30 -20.59
N THR A 160 -26.66 -13.55 -21.65
CA THR A 160 -25.76 -13.32 -22.78
C THR A 160 -25.94 -11.91 -23.30
N PHE A 161 -24.88 -11.31 -23.87
CA PHE A 161 -24.98 -10.01 -24.54
C PHE A 161 -23.93 -9.85 -25.64
N GLY A 162 -24.20 -8.90 -26.55
CA GLY A 162 -23.34 -8.55 -27.66
C GLY A 162 -22.98 -7.05 -27.67
N PRO A 163 -22.10 -6.61 -28.60
CA PRO A 163 -21.64 -5.22 -28.66
C PRO A 163 -22.75 -4.21 -29.04
N ASN A 164 -23.85 -4.68 -29.64
CA ASN A 164 -24.98 -3.83 -30.00
C ASN A 164 -26.05 -3.69 -28.92
N ASP A 165 -25.90 -4.40 -27.81
CA ASP A 165 -26.83 -4.29 -26.70
C ASP A 165 -26.52 -3.04 -25.86
N THR A 166 -27.56 -2.33 -25.46
CA THR A 166 -27.42 -1.26 -24.47
C THR A 166 -27.44 -1.87 -23.08
N LEU A 167 -26.36 -1.66 -22.34
CA LEU A 167 -26.16 -2.17 -21.00
C LEU A 167 -26.55 -1.10 -19.96
N TYR A 168 -26.82 -1.55 -18.75
CA TYR A 168 -27.18 -0.71 -17.63
C TYR A 168 -26.41 -1.12 -16.38
N SER A 169 -25.74 -0.19 -15.73
CA SER A 169 -25.10 -0.36 -14.44
C SER A 169 -26.13 -0.19 -13.34
N MET A 170 -26.28 -1.19 -12.46
CA MET A 170 -27.33 -1.18 -11.44
C MET A 170 -27.02 -0.29 -10.24
N VAL A 171 -25.73 -0.07 -9.91
CA VAL A 171 -25.27 0.78 -8.80
C VAL A 171 -25.14 2.23 -9.24
N THR A 172 -24.39 2.52 -10.28
CA THR A 172 -24.18 3.89 -10.75
C THR A 172 -25.35 4.44 -11.58
N GLN A 173 -26.30 3.58 -11.96
CA GLN A 173 -27.49 3.91 -12.74
C GLN A 173 -27.16 4.56 -14.10
N LYS A 174 -26.07 4.13 -14.72
CA LYS A 174 -25.61 4.64 -16.01
C LYS A 174 -25.93 3.67 -17.14
N ASN A 175 -26.33 4.23 -18.28
CA ASN A 175 -26.44 3.48 -19.52
C ASN A 175 -25.07 3.38 -20.18
N ILE A 176 -24.74 2.20 -20.68
CA ILE A 176 -23.48 1.89 -21.34
C ILE A 176 -23.79 1.37 -22.75
N ALA A 177 -23.29 2.06 -23.75
CA ALA A 177 -23.29 1.57 -25.13
C ALA A 177 -21.86 1.06 -25.44
N PRO A 178 -21.63 -0.27 -25.41
CA PRO A 178 -20.30 -0.80 -25.63
C PRO A 178 -19.71 -0.37 -26.98
N ILE A 179 -18.47 0.11 -26.97
CA ILE A 179 -17.68 0.30 -28.20
C ILE A 179 -17.23 -1.06 -28.72
N GLU A 180 -16.84 -1.93 -27.81
CA GLU A 180 -16.32 -3.26 -28.08
C GLU A 180 -16.52 -4.14 -26.85
N ILE A 181 -16.77 -5.43 -27.07
CA ILE A 181 -16.69 -6.48 -26.05
C ILE A 181 -15.71 -7.54 -26.49
N GLY A 182 -15.08 -8.23 -25.55
CA GLY A 182 -14.08 -9.23 -25.90
C GLY A 182 -13.56 -10.04 -24.73
N VAL A 183 -12.55 -10.84 -25.03
CA VAL A 183 -11.81 -11.68 -24.10
C VAL A 183 -10.32 -11.33 -24.13
N LEU A 184 -9.56 -11.80 -23.14
CA LEU A 184 -8.12 -11.55 -23.02
C LEU A 184 -7.33 -12.83 -23.33
N THR A 185 -6.44 -12.81 -24.35
CA THR A 185 -5.72 -14.02 -24.85
C THR A 185 -4.21 -13.81 -25.09
N PRO A 186 -3.35 -13.29 -24.24
CA PRO A 186 -3.49 -12.25 -23.24
C PRO A 186 -3.86 -10.88 -23.82
N ALA A 187 -3.67 -10.64 -25.11
CA ALA A 187 -4.13 -9.42 -25.77
C ALA A 187 -5.67 -9.37 -25.83
N MET A 188 -6.21 -8.17 -25.90
CA MET A 188 -7.65 -7.97 -26.11
C MET A 188 -8.07 -8.52 -27.47
N LEU A 189 -9.03 -9.43 -27.46
CA LEU A 189 -9.63 -10.03 -28.65
C LEU A 189 -11.13 -9.77 -28.64
N ALA A 190 -11.60 -8.97 -29.59
CA ALA A 190 -13.02 -8.70 -29.76
C ALA A 190 -13.81 -9.97 -30.12
N VAL A 191 -14.98 -10.14 -29.48
CA VAL A 191 -15.89 -11.25 -29.75
C VAL A 191 -17.31 -10.76 -30.05
N PRO A 192 -18.11 -11.51 -30.81
CA PRO A 192 -19.47 -11.09 -31.15
C PRO A 192 -20.45 -11.23 -30.01
N ILE A 193 -20.17 -12.04 -28.99
CA ILE A 193 -21.06 -12.34 -27.90
C ILE A 193 -20.27 -12.85 -26.68
N LEU A 194 -20.73 -12.52 -25.48
CA LEU A 194 -20.27 -13.10 -24.22
C LEU A 194 -21.42 -13.85 -23.56
N HIS A 195 -21.12 -15.03 -23.03
CA HIS A 195 -22.08 -15.95 -22.44
C HIS A 195 -21.87 -16.10 -20.93
N ALA A 196 -22.92 -16.57 -20.24
CA ALA A 196 -22.81 -16.99 -18.85
C ALA A 196 -21.61 -17.92 -18.65
N GLY A 197 -20.82 -17.68 -17.59
CA GLY A 197 -19.60 -18.40 -17.28
C GLY A 197 -18.31 -17.79 -17.81
N GLN A 198 -18.37 -16.89 -18.77
CA GLN A 198 -17.16 -16.31 -19.37
C GLN A 198 -16.65 -15.09 -18.62
N VAL A 199 -15.33 -14.92 -18.65
CA VAL A 199 -14.62 -13.71 -18.23
C VAL A 199 -14.22 -12.93 -19.49
N GLY A 200 -14.49 -11.64 -19.48
CA GLY A 200 -14.21 -10.79 -20.63
C GLY A 200 -14.08 -9.32 -20.24
N TYR A 201 -14.12 -8.46 -21.25
CA TYR A 201 -14.10 -7.02 -21.05
C TYR A 201 -15.19 -6.31 -21.86
N ILE A 202 -15.55 -5.11 -21.38
CA ILE A 202 -16.41 -4.16 -22.07
C ILE A 202 -15.62 -2.85 -22.21
N ALA A 203 -15.37 -2.40 -23.42
CA ALA A 203 -14.93 -1.03 -23.69
C ALA A 203 -16.16 -0.13 -23.67
N THR A 204 -16.35 0.59 -22.56
CA THR A 204 -17.63 1.26 -22.27
C THR A 204 -17.79 2.61 -22.96
N GLY A 205 -16.69 3.26 -23.37
CA GLY A 205 -16.69 4.63 -23.87
C GLY A 205 -16.95 5.71 -22.79
N LEU A 206 -17.13 5.32 -21.52
CA LEU A 206 -17.27 6.24 -20.40
C LEU A 206 -15.95 6.99 -20.18
N LYS A 207 -16.04 8.28 -19.86
CA LYS A 207 -14.86 9.15 -19.71
C LYS A 207 -14.37 9.25 -18.27
N ALA A 208 -15.16 8.84 -17.30
CA ALA A 208 -14.83 8.89 -15.90
C ALA A 208 -15.07 7.53 -15.25
N VAL A 209 -14.09 7.02 -14.50
CA VAL A 209 -14.21 5.72 -13.79
C VAL A 209 -15.31 5.75 -12.74
N LYS A 210 -15.56 6.90 -12.12
CA LYS A 210 -16.70 7.07 -11.19
C LYS A 210 -18.09 6.83 -11.82
N ASP A 211 -18.18 6.68 -13.14
CA ASP A 211 -19.40 6.31 -13.83
C ASP A 211 -19.64 4.79 -13.87
N LEU A 212 -18.67 4.00 -13.39
CA LEU A 212 -18.77 2.56 -13.28
C LEU A 212 -17.90 2.05 -12.11
N ASP A 213 -18.53 1.56 -11.07
CA ASP A 213 -17.83 1.09 -9.87
C ASP A 213 -17.41 -0.38 -10.01
N VAL A 214 -16.24 -0.71 -9.44
CA VAL A 214 -15.84 -2.11 -9.27
C VAL A 214 -16.74 -2.76 -8.21
N GLY A 215 -17.31 -3.91 -8.55
CA GLY A 215 -18.35 -4.57 -7.76
C GLY A 215 -19.78 -4.27 -8.25
N ASP A 216 -19.90 -3.45 -9.30
CA ASP A 216 -21.19 -3.17 -9.92
C ASP A 216 -21.71 -4.36 -10.72
N THR A 217 -23.02 -4.41 -10.87
CA THR A 217 -23.69 -5.39 -11.70
C THR A 217 -24.16 -4.74 -13.00
N ILE A 218 -23.67 -5.25 -14.11
CA ILE A 218 -24.12 -4.85 -15.44
C ILE A 218 -25.24 -5.78 -15.90
N THR A 219 -26.33 -5.17 -16.40
CA THR A 219 -27.49 -5.87 -16.96
C THR A 219 -27.90 -5.27 -18.29
N LEU A 220 -28.87 -5.89 -18.99
CA LEU A 220 -29.44 -5.33 -20.22
C LEU A 220 -30.47 -4.24 -19.90
N LEU A 221 -30.38 -3.07 -20.54
CA LEU A 221 -31.37 -2.00 -20.33
C LEU A 221 -32.78 -2.41 -20.72
N ARG A 222 -32.94 -3.22 -21.78
CA ARG A 222 -34.24 -3.69 -22.29
C ARG A 222 -34.92 -4.71 -21.37
N GLU A 223 -34.12 -5.48 -20.62
CA GLU A 223 -34.60 -6.57 -19.75
C GLU A 223 -33.67 -6.62 -18.51
N PRO A 224 -33.80 -5.65 -17.60
CA PRO A 224 -32.92 -5.55 -16.45
C PRO A 224 -33.18 -6.68 -15.45
N ALA A 225 -32.10 -7.18 -14.85
CA ALA A 225 -32.19 -8.08 -13.72
C ALA A 225 -32.84 -7.37 -12.53
N THR A 226 -33.55 -8.13 -11.72
CA THR A 226 -34.29 -7.61 -10.55
C THR A 226 -33.41 -7.31 -9.36
N GLU A 227 -32.32 -8.08 -9.20
CA GLU A 227 -31.41 -7.98 -8.06
C GLU A 227 -29.96 -7.91 -8.52
N PRO A 228 -29.17 -6.98 -7.95
CA PRO A 228 -27.74 -6.93 -8.23
C PRO A 228 -27.01 -8.12 -7.61
N LEU A 229 -25.85 -8.43 -8.13
CA LEU A 229 -24.91 -9.36 -7.51
C LEU A 229 -24.37 -8.75 -6.20
N PRO A 230 -23.91 -9.57 -5.23
CA PRO A 230 -23.23 -9.06 -4.07
C PRO A 230 -22.03 -8.20 -4.49
N GLY A 231 -22.07 -6.92 -4.13
CA GLY A 231 -21.00 -5.97 -4.44
C GLY A 231 -19.86 -6.06 -3.43
N TYR A 232 -18.79 -5.30 -3.71
CA TYR A 232 -17.65 -5.20 -2.82
C TYR A 232 -17.86 -4.11 -1.75
N LYS A 233 -17.33 -4.35 -0.55
CA LYS A 233 -17.27 -3.31 0.47
C LYS A 233 -16.18 -2.29 0.05
N PRO A 234 -16.46 -0.98 0.07
CA PRO A 234 -15.45 0.02 -0.22
C PRO A 234 -14.33 -0.06 0.82
N MET A 235 -13.08 -0.09 0.35
CA MET A 235 -11.92 -0.03 1.22
C MET A 235 -11.70 1.40 1.69
N LYS A 236 -11.35 1.55 2.96
CA LYS A 236 -10.92 2.83 3.52
C LYS A 236 -9.40 2.89 3.51
N PRO A 237 -8.81 4.03 3.13
CA PRO A 237 -7.37 4.23 3.28
C PRO A 237 -6.95 4.07 4.75
N MET A 238 -5.80 3.46 4.96
CA MET A 238 -5.22 3.24 6.28
C MET A 238 -3.96 4.08 6.52
N VAL A 239 -3.26 4.42 5.45
CA VAL A 239 -2.02 5.20 5.47
C VAL A 239 -2.21 6.47 4.65
N PHE A 240 -1.75 7.60 5.19
CA PHE A 240 -1.90 8.90 4.57
C PHE A 240 -0.54 9.59 4.44
N ALA A 241 -0.28 10.25 3.32
CA ALA A 241 0.91 11.07 3.13
C ALA A 241 0.60 12.29 2.27
N GLY A 242 1.28 13.41 2.56
CA GLY A 242 1.26 14.57 1.67
C GLY A 242 2.17 14.33 0.48
N LEU A 243 1.75 14.74 -0.69
CA LEU A 243 2.47 14.65 -1.95
C LEU A 243 2.61 16.03 -2.57
N TYR A 244 3.84 16.45 -2.84
CA TYR A 244 4.14 17.76 -3.38
C TYR A 244 5.04 17.66 -4.61
N PRO A 245 4.83 18.50 -5.63
CA PRO A 245 5.78 18.58 -6.73
C PRO A 245 7.08 19.26 -6.25
N SER A 246 8.22 18.84 -6.77
CA SER A 246 9.50 19.48 -6.44
C SER A 246 9.58 20.93 -6.95
N ASN A 247 8.85 21.23 -8.04
CA ASN A 247 8.71 22.59 -8.58
C ASN A 247 7.22 22.99 -8.50
N ALA A 248 6.96 24.17 -7.92
CA ALA A 248 5.59 24.67 -7.75
C ALA A 248 4.80 24.80 -9.07
N ASP A 249 5.49 25.01 -10.19
CA ASP A 249 4.87 25.11 -11.52
C ASP A 249 4.24 23.79 -11.98
N ASP A 250 4.74 22.64 -11.47
CA ASP A 250 4.28 21.29 -11.85
C ASP A 250 3.00 20.84 -11.10
N TYR A 251 2.40 21.73 -10.27
CA TYR A 251 1.19 21.38 -9.50
C TYR A 251 0.00 20.95 -10.38
N VAL A 252 -0.18 21.59 -11.52
CA VAL A 252 -1.28 21.26 -12.45
C VAL A 252 -1.03 19.91 -13.11
N ASP A 253 0.22 19.64 -13.50
CA ASP A 253 0.62 18.38 -14.11
C ASP A 253 0.49 17.22 -13.11
N LEU A 254 0.84 17.48 -11.84
CA LEU A 254 0.67 16.51 -10.75
C LEU A 254 -0.81 16.17 -10.53
N ARG A 255 -1.70 17.18 -10.53
CA ARG A 255 -3.13 16.93 -10.42
C ARG A 255 -3.64 16.06 -11.57
N ASP A 256 -3.27 16.37 -12.80
CA ASP A 256 -3.69 15.64 -13.99
C ASP A 256 -3.14 14.20 -14.00
N ALA A 257 -1.92 14.01 -13.47
CA ALA A 257 -1.32 12.69 -13.29
C ALA A 257 -2.09 11.87 -12.23
N LEU A 258 -2.44 12.49 -11.09
CA LEU A 258 -3.23 11.83 -10.04
C LEU A 258 -4.64 11.47 -10.52
N GLU A 259 -5.31 12.35 -11.27
CA GLU A 259 -6.60 12.05 -11.89
C GLU A 259 -6.51 10.81 -12.79
N LYS A 260 -5.50 10.73 -13.65
CA LYS A 260 -5.27 9.57 -14.53
C LYS A 260 -4.92 8.31 -13.74
N LEU A 261 -4.11 8.44 -12.69
CA LEU A 261 -3.71 7.31 -11.85
C LEU A 261 -4.91 6.73 -11.12
N GLN A 262 -5.77 7.59 -10.54
CA GLN A 262 -7.00 7.18 -9.84
C GLN A 262 -7.99 6.45 -10.77
N LEU A 263 -7.95 6.72 -12.09
CA LEU A 263 -8.75 5.98 -13.06
C LEU A 263 -8.38 4.49 -13.12
N ASN A 264 -7.13 4.15 -12.81
CA ASN A 264 -6.63 2.78 -12.82
C ASN A 264 -6.43 2.19 -11.41
N ASP A 265 -6.65 3.00 -10.38
CA ASP A 265 -6.46 2.64 -8.98
C ASP A 265 -7.60 3.19 -8.13
N SER A 266 -8.66 2.40 -8.01
CA SER A 266 -9.86 2.79 -7.27
C SER A 266 -9.65 2.90 -5.74
N ALA A 267 -8.54 2.41 -5.22
CA ALA A 267 -8.19 2.49 -3.81
C ALA A 267 -7.47 3.80 -3.46
N LEU A 268 -6.88 4.48 -4.45
CA LEU A 268 -6.20 5.75 -4.27
C LEU A 268 -7.23 6.87 -4.04
N THR A 269 -7.12 7.55 -2.89
CA THR A 269 -7.87 8.77 -2.60
C THR A 269 -6.93 9.95 -2.49
N TYR A 270 -7.35 11.13 -2.93
CA TYR A 270 -6.56 12.34 -2.77
C TYR A 270 -7.44 13.59 -2.62
N GLU A 271 -6.94 14.55 -1.90
CA GLU A 271 -7.54 15.88 -1.72
C GLU A 271 -6.45 16.96 -1.74
N PRO A 272 -6.77 18.20 -2.13
CA PRO A 272 -5.81 19.29 -2.11
C PRO A 272 -5.30 19.56 -0.69
N GLU A 273 -3.97 19.73 -0.56
CA GLU A 273 -3.32 20.12 0.70
C GLU A 273 -2.36 21.28 0.43
N THR A 274 -2.10 22.10 1.44
CA THR A 274 -1.15 23.21 1.36
C THR A 274 -0.18 23.12 2.51
N SER A 275 1.12 23.11 2.20
CA SER A 275 2.22 23.19 3.16
C SER A 275 2.86 24.57 3.12
N THR A 276 3.21 25.12 4.28
CA THR A 276 3.95 26.39 4.36
C THR A 276 5.37 26.25 3.80
N ALA A 277 5.94 25.04 3.88
CA ALA A 277 7.29 24.75 3.41
C ALA A 277 7.36 24.32 1.94
N LEU A 278 6.36 23.54 1.46
CA LEU A 278 6.38 22.90 0.15
C LEU A 278 5.37 23.51 -0.85
N GLY A 279 4.49 24.40 -0.40
CA GLY A 279 3.47 25.04 -1.23
C GLY A 279 2.24 24.16 -1.45
N PHE A 280 1.68 24.19 -2.65
CA PHE A 280 0.49 23.43 -3.00
C PHE A 280 0.84 21.99 -3.37
N GLY A 281 0.04 21.06 -2.86
CA GLY A 281 0.16 19.62 -3.08
C GLY A 281 -1.15 18.90 -2.84
N PHE A 282 -1.06 17.62 -2.53
CA PHE A 282 -2.21 16.76 -2.28
C PHE A 282 -1.96 15.87 -1.07
N ARG A 283 -3.01 15.64 -0.29
CA ARG A 283 -3.07 14.61 0.74
C ARG A 283 -3.60 13.34 0.11
N LEU A 284 -2.83 12.26 0.14
CA LEU A 284 -3.19 10.98 -0.44
C LEU A 284 -3.48 9.97 0.64
N GLY A 285 -4.47 9.10 0.37
CA GLY A 285 -4.77 7.94 1.19
C GLY A 285 -4.47 6.65 0.43
N PHE A 286 -3.80 5.72 1.13
CA PHE A 286 -3.29 4.45 0.60
C PHE A 286 -3.79 3.27 1.43
N LEU A 287 -3.80 2.08 0.85
CA LEU A 287 -4.10 0.84 1.57
C LEU A 287 -2.97 0.43 2.53
N GLY A 288 -1.73 0.75 2.18
CA GLY A 288 -0.54 0.47 2.97
C GLY A 288 0.69 1.16 2.38
N LEU A 289 1.88 0.88 2.92
CA LEU A 289 3.13 1.48 2.44
C LEU A 289 3.52 1.02 1.05
N PHE A 290 3.38 -0.26 0.77
CA PHE A 290 3.74 -0.79 -0.55
C PHE A 290 2.86 -0.20 -1.66
N HIS A 291 1.57 0.05 -1.36
CA HIS A 291 0.69 0.81 -2.26
C HIS A 291 1.22 2.24 -2.49
N MET A 292 1.69 2.93 -1.45
CA MET A 292 2.30 4.27 -1.56
C MET A 292 3.55 4.25 -2.45
N GLU A 293 4.44 3.26 -2.26
CA GLU A 293 5.66 3.10 -3.07
C GLU A 293 5.35 2.86 -4.55
N ILE A 294 4.33 2.04 -4.85
CA ILE A 294 3.89 1.81 -6.23
C ILE A 294 3.34 3.09 -6.86
N VAL A 295 2.52 3.85 -6.14
CA VAL A 295 1.99 5.14 -6.61
C VAL A 295 3.14 6.11 -6.89
N GLN A 296 4.13 6.18 -6.00
CA GLN A 296 5.32 6.99 -6.19
C GLN A 296 6.06 6.59 -7.48
N GLU A 297 6.40 5.33 -7.62
CA GLU A 297 7.15 4.82 -8.77
C GLU A 297 6.41 5.02 -10.09
N ARG A 298 5.08 4.88 -10.08
CA ARG A 298 4.24 5.15 -11.25
C ARG A 298 4.23 6.63 -11.62
N LEU A 299 4.11 7.55 -10.65
CA LEU A 299 4.17 9.00 -10.90
C LEU A 299 5.54 9.40 -11.49
N GLU A 300 6.63 8.83 -10.98
CA GLU A 300 7.98 9.10 -11.46
C GLU A 300 8.21 8.50 -12.86
N ARG A 301 7.79 7.25 -13.14
CA ARG A 301 8.09 6.55 -14.40
C ARG A 301 7.10 6.80 -15.53
N GLU A 302 5.80 6.83 -15.23
CA GLU A 302 4.75 6.96 -16.26
C GLU A 302 4.48 8.42 -16.61
N TYR A 303 4.68 9.33 -15.63
CA TYR A 303 4.35 10.75 -15.78
C TYR A 303 5.57 11.69 -15.70
N ASP A 304 6.77 11.13 -15.54
CA ASP A 304 8.06 11.89 -15.46
C ASP A 304 8.02 13.00 -14.39
N MET A 305 7.37 12.74 -13.25
CA MET A 305 7.18 13.69 -12.17
C MET A 305 8.31 13.57 -11.15
N THR A 306 8.87 14.70 -10.71
CA THR A 306 9.74 14.74 -9.53
C THR A 306 8.92 15.20 -8.33
N ILE A 307 8.73 14.30 -7.37
CA ILE A 307 7.77 14.46 -6.27
C ILE A 307 8.42 14.30 -4.89
N ILE A 308 7.78 14.90 -3.89
CA ILE A 308 8.19 14.85 -2.49
C ILE A 308 7.03 14.27 -1.68
N PHE A 309 7.26 13.14 -0.99
CA PHE A 309 6.34 12.61 0.00
C PHE A 309 6.69 13.09 1.40
N THR A 310 5.66 13.42 2.20
CA THR A 310 5.82 13.59 3.64
C THR A 310 5.83 12.24 4.35
N ALA A 311 6.19 12.22 5.63
CA ALA A 311 6.11 11.00 6.44
C ALA A 311 4.70 10.42 6.42
N PRO A 312 4.55 9.09 6.26
CA PRO A 312 3.25 8.44 6.35
C PRO A 312 2.68 8.58 7.75
N SER A 313 1.39 8.77 7.84
CA SER A 313 0.61 8.88 9.07
C SER A 313 -0.62 7.99 8.99
N VAL A 314 -1.25 7.77 10.14
CA VAL A 314 -2.55 7.09 10.26
C VAL A 314 -3.63 8.11 10.59
N ALA A 315 -4.90 7.72 10.46
CA ALA A 315 -6.00 8.55 10.89
C ALA A 315 -6.16 8.48 12.42
N TYR A 316 -6.06 9.62 13.11
CA TYR A 316 -6.29 9.75 14.55
C TYR A 316 -7.68 10.26 14.82
N ARG A 317 -8.32 9.77 15.89
CA ARG A 317 -9.59 10.28 16.36
C ARG A 317 -9.33 11.22 17.55
N ILE A 318 -9.73 12.49 17.39
CA ILE A 318 -9.54 13.53 18.40
C ILE A 318 -10.89 13.87 19.02
N THR A 319 -11.01 13.73 20.33
CA THR A 319 -12.15 14.26 21.08
C THR A 319 -11.72 15.59 21.69
N LYS A 320 -12.43 16.68 21.35
CA LYS A 320 -12.16 18.01 21.89
C LYS A 320 -12.79 18.21 23.26
N THR A 321 -12.35 19.23 23.98
CA THR A 321 -12.89 19.62 25.29
C THR A 321 -14.36 20.03 25.27
N ASP A 322 -14.88 20.44 24.10
CA ASP A 322 -16.31 20.73 23.87
C ASP A 322 -17.16 19.48 23.57
N GLY A 323 -16.53 18.29 23.55
CA GLY A 323 -17.17 17.01 23.25
C GLY A 323 -17.28 16.69 21.77
N SER A 324 -16.88 17.56 20.87
CA SER A 324 -16.87 17.26 19.43
C SER A 324 -15.77 16.26 19.08
N VAL A 325 -16.05 15.38 18.12
CA VAL A 325 -15.11 14.37 17.63
C VAL A 325 -14.72 14.69 16.19
N MET A 326 -13.44 14.68 15.92
CA MET A 326 -12.90 14.84 14.58
C MET A 326 -11.89 13.73 14.27
N ILE A 327 -11.75 13.40 12.99
CA ILE A 327 -10.71 12.50 12.51
C ILE A 327 -9.70 13.37 11.77
N ILE A 328 -8.42 13.18 12.07
CA ILE A 328 -7.30 13.84 11.40
C ILE A 328 -6.32 12.80 10.87
N ASP A 329 -5.76 13.03 9.73
CA ASP A 329 -4.73 12.19 9.12
C ASP A 329 -3.44 12.97 8.81
N SER A 330 -3.48 14.29 8.97
CA SER A 330 -2.33 15.20 8.85
C SER A 330 -1.90 15.75 10.22
N PRO A 331 -0.59 15.78 10.52
CA PRO A 331 -0.08 16.46 11.71
C PRO A 331 -0.40 17.97 11.76
N ALA A 332 -0.63 18.58 10.57
CA ALA A 332 -0.98 20.00 10.49
C ALA A 332 -2.36 20.30 11.09
N ASP A 333 -3.29 19.33 11.01
CA ASP A 333 -4.67 19.49 11.48
C ASP A 333 -4.86 19.21 12.97
N LEU A 334 -3.78 18.83 13.68
CA LEU A 334 -3.87 18.56 15.12
C LEU A 334 -4.18 19.89 15.87
N PRO A 335 -5.31 19.97 16.59
CA PRO A 335 -5.67 21.15 17.38
C PRO A 335 -4.63 21.45 18.46
N ASP A 336 -4.64 22.69 18.95
CA ASP A 336 -3.83 23.06 20.13
C ASP A 336 -4.17 22.12 21.30
N PRO A 337 -3.15 21.63 22.05
CA PRO A 337 -3.35 20.70 23.16
C PRO A 337 -4.38 21.14 24.21
N THR A 338 -4.62 22.44 24.36
CA THR A 338 -5.62 22.99 25.28
C THR A 338 -7.07 22.66 24.90
N TYR A 339 -7.32 22.38 23.62
CA TYR A 339 -8.64 22.00 23.12
C TYR A 339 -8.83 20.49 22.98
N ILE A 340 -7.82 19.68 23.29
CA ILE A 340 -7.86 18.24 23.17
C ILE A 340 -8.22 17.63 24.52
N ALA A 341 -9.30 16.87 24.58
CA ALA A 341 -9.65 16.06 25.75
C ALA A 341 -9.02 14.65 25.64
N LYS A 342 -8.99 14.06 24.43
CA LYS A 342 -8.56 12.69 24.20
C LYS A 342 -8.04 12.51 22.77
N ILE A 343 -6.97 11.74 22.61
CA ILE A 343 -6.47 11.28 21.31
C ILE A 343 -6.56 9.75 21.28
N GLU A 344 -7.13 9.22 20.22
CA GLU A 344 -7.19 7.78 19.97
C GLU A 344 -6.47 7.45 18.67
N GLU A 345 -5.66 6.40 18.68
CA GLU A 345 -4.98 5.86 17.51
C GLU A 345 -5.56 4.50 17.09
N PRO A 346 -5.51 4.14 15.79
CA PRO A 346 -5.97 2.85 15.31
C PRO A 346 -5.02 1.74 15.74
N TRP A 347 -5.60 0.65 16.26
CA TRP A 347 -4.89 -0.58 16.63
C TRP A 347 -5.26 -1.70 15.68
N CYS A 348 -4.30 -2.59 15.43
CA CYS A 348 -4.43 -3.74 14.56
C CYS A 348 -4.22 -5.05 15.32
N GLU A 349 -4.94 -6.08 14.94
CA GLU A 349 -4.53 -7.45 15.21
C GLU A 349 -3.47 -7.84 14.20
N LEU A 350 -2.26 -8.07 14.69
CA LEU A 350 -1.11 -8.52 13.92
C LEU A 350 -0.91 -10.03 14.12
N ARG A 351 -0.90 -10.79 13.04
CA ARG A 351 -0.59 -12.22 13.02
C ARG A 351 0.77 -12.46 12.40
N LEU A 352 1.64 -13.13 13.12
CA LEU A 352 3.02 -13.42 12.73
C LEU A 352 3.22 -14.92 12.65
N PHE A 353 3.70 -15.40 11.51
CA PHE A 353 4.03 -16.81 11.29
C PHE A 353 5.54 -16.97 11.25
N THR A 354 6.08 -17.84 12.10
CA THR A 354 7.54 -17.91 12.28
C THR A 354 8.00 -19.28 12.78
N PRO A 355 9.24 -19.70 12.42
CA PRO A 355 9.92 -20.77 13.13
C PRO A 355 10.15 -20.42 14.61
N SER A 356 10.08 -21.43 15.48
CA SER A 356 10.17 -21.25 16.94
C SER A 356 11.47 -20.61 17.42
N GLU A 357 12.56 -20.75 16.66
CA GLU A 357 13.86 -20.15 17.00
C GLU A 357 13.85 -18.60 17.02
N TYR A 358 12.89 -17.96 16.32
CA TYR A 358 12.79 -16.50 16.22
C TYR A 358 11.78 -15.87 17.19
N ILE A 359 11.10 -16.65 18.04
CA ILE A 359 10.09 -16.14 18.99
C ILE A 359 10.66 -14.97 19.82
N GLY A 360 11.85 -15.14 20.39
CA GLY A 360 12.46 -14.10 21.23
C GLY A 360 12.72 -12.80 20.48
N ALA A 361 13.24 -12.88 19.25
CA ALA A 361 13.52 -11.70 18.42
C ALA A 361 12.23 -10.98 17.99
N ILE A 362 11.16 -11.72 17.74
CA ILE A 362 9.85 -11.17 17.39
C ILE A 362 9.19 -10.52 18.61
N MET A 363 9.22 -11.18 19.77
CA MET A 363 8.65 -10.61 20.99
C MET A 363 9.34 -9.30 21.38
N ASP A 364 10.67 -9.24 21.23
CA ASP A 364 11.44 -8.01 21.42
C ASP A 364 11.01 -6.90 20.46
N LEU A 365 10.78 -7.24 19.17
CA LEU A 365 10.33 -6.27 18.17
C LEU A 365 8.95 -5.74 18.51
N VAL A 366 7.98 -6.64 18.75
CA VAL A 366 6.59 -6.30 19.08
C VAL A 366 6.52 -5.42 20.33
N THR A 367 7.25 -5.79 21.40
CA THR A 367 7.27 -5.02 22.65
C THR A 367 7.86 -3.63 22.46
N LYS A 368 8.95 -3.50 21.68
CA LYS A 368 9.56 -2.20 21.38
C LYS A 368 8.64 -1.28 20.57
N ARG A 369 7.72 -1.85 19.81
CA ARG A 369 6.72 -1.17 19.01
C ARG A 369 5.36 -1.07 19.73
N ARG A 370 5.32 -1.09 21.05
CA ARG A 370 4.11 -0.98 21.89
C ARG A 370 3.08 -2.09 21.69
N GLY A 371 3.49 -3.21 21.07
CA GLY A 371 2.59 -4.33 20.82
C GLY A 371 2.33 -5.17 22.07
N GLU A 372 1.14 -5.73 22.15
CA GLU A 372 0.64 -6.58 23.23
C GLU A 372 0.40 -7.98 22.71
N LEU A 373 1.06 -8.99 23.30
CA LEU A 373 0.83 -10.39 22.96
C LEU A 373 -0.60 -10.81 23.34
N ARG A 374 -1.32 -11.42 22.41
CA ARG A 374 -2.65 -12.04 22.65
C ARG A 374 -2.55 -13.55 22.81
N ASN A 375 -2.01 -14.21 21.81
CA ASN A 375 -1.97 -15.67 21.75
C ASN A 375 -0.74 -16.19 21.01
N GLN A 376 -0.40 -17.44 21.29
CA GLN A 376 0.60 -18.20 20.54
C GLN A 376 0.02 -19.59 20.26
N THR A 377 -0.06 -19.94 18.98
CA THR A 377 -0.62 -21.23 18.53
C THR A 377 0.44 -21.97 17.73
N TRP A 378 0.77 -23.20 18.15
CA TRP A 378 1.66 -24.05 17.37
C TRP A 378 0.92 -24.60 16.15
N LEU A 379 1.47 -24.39 14.98
CA LEU A 379 0.96 -24.94 13.71
C LEU A 379 1.51 -26.34 13.49
N ASP A 380 2.78 -26.53 13.81
CA ASP A 380 3.49 -27.81 13.77
C ASP A 380 4.60 -27.84 14.84
N THR A 381 5.48 -28.84 14.78
CA THR A 381 6.58 -29.01 15.77
C THR A 381 7.66 -27.94 15.71
N LYS A 382 7.71 -27.11 14.65
CA LYS A 382 8.78 -26.13 14.40
C LYS A 382 8.25 -24.71 14.22
N ARG A 383 6.98 -24.53 13.85
CA ARG A 383 6.40 -23.22 13.50
C ARG A 383 5.20 -22.89 14.37
N LEU A 384 5.02 -21.62 14.57
CA LEU A 384 3.90 -21.08 15.36
C LEU A 384 3.35 -19.81 14.73
N GLU A 385 2.10 -19.55 15.06
CA GLU A 385 1.42 -18.28 14.87
C GLU A 385 1.47 -17.50 16.18
N ILE A 386 1.86 -16.22 16.11
CA ILE A 386 1.83 -15.26 17.21
C ILE A 386 0.79 -14.19 16.86
N SER A 387 -0.26 -14.05 17.66
CA SER A 387 -1.25 -12.98 17.54
C SER A 387 -0.96 -11.89 18.57
N CYS A 388 -0.87 -10.65 18.09
CA CYS A 388 -0.57 -9.47 18.89
C CYS A 388 -1.53 -8.34 18.56
N MET A 389 -1.80 -7.46 19.54
CA MET A 389 -2.39 -6.15 19.27
C MET A 389 -1.26 -5.12 19.20
N ILE A 390 -1.28 -4.25 18.18
CA ILE A 390 -0.23 -3.26 17.96
C ILE A 390 -0.83 -2.01 17.30
N PRO A 391 -0.35 -0.79 17.64
CA PRO A 391 -0.78 0.42 16.93
C PRO A 391 -0.39 0.35 15.46
N LEU A 392 -1.31 0.73 14.57
CA LEU A 392 -1.05 0.77 13.12
C LEU A 392 0.15 1.66 12.78
N SER A 393 0.32 2.79 13.47
CA SER A 393 1.44 3.71 13.31
C SER A 393 2.82 3.07 13.50
N GLU A 394 2.90 1.98 14.26
CA GLU A 394 4.15 1.25 14.53
C GLU A 394 4.44 0.15 13.50
N ILE A 395 3.42 -0.24 12.71
CA ILE A 395 3.56 -1.24 11.63
C ILE A 395 3.97 -0.57 10.32
N ILE A 396 3.37 0.59 10.01
CA ILE A 396 3.52 1.24 8.70
C ILE A 396 4.93 1.78 8.41
N VAL A 397 5.82 1.85 9.38
CA VAL A 397 7.21 2.30 9.18
C VAL A 397 8.15 1.19 9.61
N ASP A 398 8.90 0.66 8.66
CA ASP A 398 10.03 -0.29 8.80
C ASP A 398 9.76 -1.61 9.56
N PHE A 399 8.57 -1.83 10.13
CA PHE A 399 8.29 -3.05 10.89
C PHE A 399 8.49 -4.33 10.07
N TYR A 400 8.05 -4.33 8.81
CA TYR A 400 8.21 -5.50 7.93
C TYR A 400 9.69 -5.78 7.62
N ASN A 401 10.47 -4.75 7.36
CA ASN A 401 11.91 -4.85 7.10
C ASN A 401 12.64 -5.34 8.36
N ASP A 402 12.33 -4.78 9.53
CA ASP A 402 12.85 -5.21 10.82
C ASP A 402 12.51 -6.68 11.11
N LEU A 403 11.27 -7.09 10.84
CA LEU A 403 10.83 -8.47 11.00
C LEU A 403 11.66 -9.41 10.12
N LYS A 404 11.79 -9.09 8.82
CA LYS A 404 12.58 -9.90 7.88
C LYS A 404 14.06 -9.95 8.25
N ALA A 405 14.66 -8.83 8.63
CA ALA A 405 16.06 -8.79 9.05
C ALA A 405 16.32 -9.66 10.28
N ARG A 406 15.45 -9.58 11.31
CA ARG A 406 15.61 -10.35 12.56
C ARG A 406 15.34 -11.84 12.42
N THR A 407 14.54 -12.22 11.43
CA THR A 407 14.14 -13.61 11.17
C THR A 407 14.77 -14.20 9.92
N ARG A 408 15.78 -13.54 9.34
CA ARG A 408 16.44 -13.96 8.09
C ARG A 408 15.46 -14.21 6.94
N GLY A 409 14.34 -13.47 6.93
CA GLY A 409 13.29 -13.63 5.94
C GLY A 409 12.28 -14.75 6.20
N TYR A 410 12.42 -15.52 7.27
CA TYR A 410 11.53 -16.66 7.54
C TYR A 410 10.19 -16.28 8.17
N ALA A 411 10.08 -15.15 8.86
CA ALA A 411 8.80 -14.71 9.38
C ALA A 411 7.98 -13.98 8.32
N SER A 412 6.69 -14.22 8.36
CA SER A 412 5.69 -13.46 7.60
C SER A 412 4.65 -12.85 8.53
N MET A 413 3.97 -11.82 8.06
CA MET A 413 2.97 -11.11 8.85
C MET A 413 1.73 -10.81 8.00
N ASP A 414 0.62 -10.72 8.69
CA ASP A 414 -0.65 -10.19 8.21
C ASP A 414 -1.27 -9.34 9.31
N TYR A 415 -2.05 -8.31 8.97
CA TYR A 415 -2.70 -7.48 9.98
C TYR A 415 -4.10 -7.04 9.54
N THR A 416 -4.98 -6.89 10.51
CA THR A 416 -6.34 -6.38 10.32
C THR A 416 -6.60 -5.24 11.28
N LEU A 417 -7.23 -4.17 10.78
CA LEU A 417 -7.64 -3.04 11.63
C LEU A 417 -8.73 -3.53 12.59
N ASP A 418 -8.57 -3.25 13.90
CA ASP A 418 -9.51 -3.66 14.93
C ASP A 418 -10.23 -2.44 15.52
N GLU A 419 -9.64 -1.76 16.49
CA GLU A 419 -10.27 -0.70 17.25
C GLU A 419 -9.40 0.54 17.40
N TYR A 420 -10.03 1.64 17.82
CA TYR A 420 -9.31 2.84 18.24
C TYR A 420 -9.10 2.83 19.75
N ARG A 421 -7.85 3.07 20.20
CA ARG A 421 -7.49 3.14 21.61
C ARG A 421 -6.91 4.49 21.96
N GLU A 422 -7.22 4.95 23.16
CA GLU A 422 -6.64 6.17 23.72
C GLU A 422 -5.13 6.01 23.93
N SER A 423 -4.37 7.03 23.49
CA SER A 423 -2.91 7.05 23.56
C SER A 423 -2.38 8.45 23.82
N ASP A 424 -1.27 8.55 24.55
CA ASP A 424 -0.59 9.82 24.83
C ASP A 424 0.24 10.27 23.62
N MET A 425 -0.47 10.73 22.58
CA MET A 425 0.14 11.18 21.34
C MET A 425 0.48 12.67 21.41
N VAL A 426 1.60 13.04 20.81
CA VAL A 426 2.05 14.42 20.70
C VAL A 426 2.53 14.73 19.28
N LYS A 427 2.37 15.99 18.89
CA LYS A 427 2.98 16.51 17.66
C LYS A 427 4.45 16.81 17.92
N LEU A 428 5.31 16.22 17.14
CA LEU A 428 6.75 16.49 17.08
C LEU A 428 7.02 17.38 15.87
N ASP A 429 7.32 18.65 16.14
CA ASP A 429 7.66 19.63 15.12
C ASP A 429 9.17 19.70 14.91
N ILE A 430 9.58 19.80 13.64
CA ILE A 430 10.97 20.05 13.28
C ILE A 430 11.10 21.50 12.83
N LEU A 431 12.02 22.22 13.49
CA LEU A 431 12.31 23.60 13.16
C LEU A 431 13.70 23.70 12.50
N VAL A 432 13.74 24.38 11.38
CA VAL A 432 14.99 24.70 10.67
C VAL A 432 15.18 26.21 10.70
N ASN A 433 16.30 26.67 11.21
CA ASN A 433 16.56 28.10 11.44
C ASN A 433 15.51 28.79 12.32
N GLU A 434 14.96 28.08 13.32
CA GLU A 434 13.92 28.53 14.25
C GLU A 434 12.51 28.64 13.64
N GLU A 435 12.33 28.28 12.36
CA GLU A 435 11.04 28.23 11.67
C GLU A 435 10.54 26.78 11.59
N PRO A 436 9.28 26.49 11.93
CA PRO A 436 8.71 25.15 11.82
C PRO A 436 8.54 24.75 10.36
N VAL A 437 8.90 23.50 10.06
CA VAL A 437 8.72 22.88 8.73
C VAL A 437 7.59 21.85 8.88
N ASP A 438 6.39 22.23 8.53
CA ASP A 438 5.18 21.44 8.69
C ASP A 438 5.24 20.07 8.01
N ALA A 439 5.84 20.00 6.82
CA ALA A 439 6.03 18.78 6.07
C ALA A 439 6.96 17.74 6.78
N LEU A 440 7.71 18.15 7.79
CA LEU A 440 8.58 17.29 8.62
C LEU A 440 7.95 16.99 9.99
N SER A 441 6.78 17.55 10.29
CA SER A 441 6.07 17.29 11.53
C SER A 441 5.45 15.90 11.52
N VAL A 442 5.49 15.21 12.66
CA VAL A 442 4.91 13.87 12.84
C VAL A 442 4.13 13.77 14.16
N ILE A 443 3.09 12.94 14.18
CA ILE A 443 2.41 12.58 15.41
C ILE A 443 3.06 11.31 15.95
N VAL A 444 3.52 11.35 17.19
CA VAL A 444 4.24 10.24 17.84
C VAL A 444 3.78 10.04 19.29
N HIS A 445 3.94 8.84 19.81
CA HIS A 445 3.74 8.61 21.24
C HIS A 445 4.77 9.39 22.06
N ARG A 446 4.34 10.00 23.18
CA ARG A 446 5.16 10.91 23.99
C ARG A 446 6.49 10.30 24.41
N GLU A 447 6.51 9.02 24.77
CA GLU A 447 7.74 8.31 25.19
C GLU A 447 8.79 8.25 24.07
N PHE A 448 8.35 8.19 22.81
CA PHE A 448 9.24 8.13 21.66
C PHE A 448 9.57 9.50 21.04
N ALA A 449 8.93 10.57 21.51
CA ALA A 449 9.16 11.91 20.97
C ALA A 449 10.64 12.34 21.06
N TYR A 450 11.29 12.10 22.21
CA TYR A 450 12.70 12.47 22.39
C TYR A 450 13.66 11.66 21.52
N PRO A 451 13.69 10.30 21.56
CA PRO A 451 14.61 9.53 20.73
C PRO A 451 14.36 9.75 19.24
N LYS A 452 13.10 9.84 18.80
CA LYS A 452 12.76 10.09 17.40
C LYS A 452 13.19 11.51 16.96
N GLY A 453 12.93 12.51 17.78
CA GLY A 453 13.37 13.90 17.55
C GLY A 453 14.90 14.04 17.49
N GLN A 454 15.63 13.31 18.34
CA GLN A 454 17.09 13.33 18.34
C GLN A 454 17.66 12.72 17.05
N ARG A 455 17.13 11.59 16.61
CA ARG A 455 17.54 10.93 15.34
C ARG A 455 17.25 11.82 14.13
N LEU A 456 16.03 12.37 14.03
CA LEU A 456 15.66 13.31 12.98
C LEU A 456 16.62 14.50 12.88
N VAL A 457 16.84 15.17 13.99
CA VAL A 457 17.72 16.35 14.06
C VAL A 457 19.16 15.98 13.67
N SER A 458 19.65 14.80 14.08
CA SER A 458 21.00 14.33 13.71
C SER A 458 21.10 14.03 12.23
N LYS A 459 20.14 13.33 11.64
CA LYS A 459 20.12 12.99 10.22
C LYS A 459 19.97 14.23 9.34
N MET A 460 19.09 15.16 9.71
CA MET A 460 18.94 16.44 9.02
C MET A 460 20.21 17.31 9.06
N LYS A 461 20.96 17.28 10.16
CA LYS A 461 22.24 17.99 10.25
C LYS A 461 23.26 17.49 9.22
N GLU A 462 23.20 16.22 8.85
CA GLU A 462 24.10 15.63 7.84
C GLU A 462 23.68 16.00 6.41
N ILE A 463 22.34 16.05 6.17
CA ILE A 463 21.76 16.28 4.84
C ILE A 463 21.73 17.77 4.49
N ILE A 464 21.36 18.64 5.45
CA ILE A 464 21.25 20.09 5.16
C ILE A 464 22.63 20.66 4.87
N PRO A 465 22.84 21.27 3.67
CA PRO A 465 24.13 21.81 3.28
C PRO A 465 24.54 23.00 4.15
N ARG A 466 25.84 23.13 4.39
CA ARG A 466 26.39 24.27 5.15
C ARG A 466 26.10 25.58 4.43
N GLN A 467 25.49 26.50 5.16
CA GLN A 467 25.19 27.85 4.70
C GLN A 467 26.28 28.84 5.17
N MET A 468 26.19 30.10 4.75
CA MET A 468 27.10 31.17 5.19
C MET A 468 26.90 31.57 6.65
N PHE A 469 25.83 31.06 7.31
CA PHE A 469 25.49 31.24 8.71
C PHE A 469 25.21 29.91 9.39
N ASN A 470 25.14 29.89 10.73
CA ASN A 470 24.78 28.68 11.46
C ASN A 470 23.28 28.44 11.34
N VAL A 471 22.91 27.22 10.96
CA VAL A 471 21.52 26.79 10.89
C VAL A 471 21.22 25.89 12.09
N PRO A 472 20.45 26.35 13.08
CA PRO A 472 19.95 25.49 14.14
C PRO A 472 18.84 24.61 13.58
N ILE A 473 18.91 23.31 13.87
CA ILE A 473 17.86 22.33 13.63
C ILE A 473 17.35 21.89 15.00
N GLN A 474 16.06 21.94 15.22
CA GLN A 474 15.44 21.65 16.51
C GLN A 474 14.25 20.72 16.36
N ALA A 475 14.07 19.82 17.31
CA ALA A 475 12.84 19.06 17.48
C ALA A 475 12.11 19.61 18.71
N ALA A 476 10.81 19.87 18.56
CA ALA A 476 10.01 20.46 19.60
C ALA A 476 8.67 19.72 19.77
N VAL A 477 8.16 19.69 21.01
CA VAL A 477 6.81 19.26 21.33
C VAL A 477 6.08 20.48 21.93
N GLY A 478 5.12 21.00 21.18
CA GLY A 478 4.53 22.30 21.48
C GLY A 478 5.61 23.39 21.51
N ASN A 479 5.67 24.17 22.59
CA ASN A 479 6.67 25.24 22.75
C ASN A 479 8.03 24.76 23.33
N LYS A 480 8.17 23.46 23.63
CA LYS A 480 9.37 22.93 24.29
C LYS A 480 10.29 22.25 23.28
N VAL A 481 11.47 22.84 23.07
CA VAL A 481 12.55 22.19 22.32
C VAL A 481 13.11 21.03 23.13
N ILE A 482 13.05 19.82 22.56
CA ILE A 482 13.50 18.57 23.19
C ILE A 482 14.86 18.10 22.68
N SER A 483 15.20 18.44 21.42
CA SER A 483 16.50 18.11 20.82
C SER A 483 16.98 19.24 19.91
N ARG A 484 18.30 19.41 19.80
CA ARG A 484 18.90 20.45 18.96
C ARG A 484 20.24 20.01 18.38
N ALA A 485 20.45 20.33 17.10
CA ALA A 485 21.76 20.28 16.45
C ALA A 485 22.02 21.59 15.67
N ASN A 486 23.25 21.84 15.27
CA ASN A 486 23.59 23.01 14.47
C ASN A 486 24.41 22.58 13.26
N VAL A 487 24.00 23.01 12.07
CA VAL A 487 24.84 22.99 10.88
C VAL A 487 25.76 24.21 10.92
N GLN A 488 27.07 23.95 11.02
CA GLN A 488 28.04 25.02 11.15
C GLN A 488 28.18 25.82 9.86
N ALA A 489 28.26 27.14 9.99
CA ALA A 489 28.49 28.02 8.87
C ALA A 489 29.79 27.68 8.10
N MET A 490 29.77 27.84 6.79
CA MET A 490 30.99 27.84 6.01
C MET A 490 31.94 28.93 6.53
N ARG A 491 33.18 28.55 6.83
CA ARG A 491 34.21 29.49 7.26
C ARG A 491 35.04 29.90 6.02
N LYS A 492 34.92 31.16 5.61
CA LYS A 492 35.91 31.76 4.73
C LYS A 492 37.13 32.12 5.59
N ASP A 493 38.28 31.61 5.26
CA ASP A 493 39.50 31.98 5.98
C ASP A 493 39.87 33.43 5.65
N VAL A 494 39.34 34.35 6.44
CA VAL A 494 39.58 35.80 6.30
C VAL A 494 40.92 36.19 6.85
N LEU A 495 41.64 35.27 7.53
CA LEU A 495 42.95 35.51 8.14
C LEU A 495 44.11 35.06 7.26
N SER A 496 43.86 34.26 6.20
CA SER A 496 44.91 33.74 5.29
C SER A 496 45.76 34.83 4.63
N LYS A 497 45.20 36.04 4.46
CA LYS A 497 45.88 37.19 3.88
C LYS A 497 46.50 38.15 4.92
N CYS A 498 46.40 37.81 6.22
CA CYS A 498 46.98 38.63 7.29
C CYS A 498 48.38 38.13 7.63
N TYR A 499 49.39 38.62 6.86
CA TYR A 499 50.78 38.43 7.20
C TYR A 499 51.15 39.43 8.33
N GLY A 500 51.61 38.92 9.48
CA GLY A 500 52.07 39.69 10.62
C GLY A 500 51.16 39.61 11.87
N GLY A 501 51.73 39.85 13.03
CA GLY A 501 51.16 39.64 14.36
C GLY A 501 50.10 40.66 14.83
N ASP A 502 49.44 41.39 13.96
CA ASP A 502 48.41 42.38 14.35
C ASP A 502 47.14 41.71 14.81
N ILE A 503 47.08 41.49 16.12
CA ILE A 503 45.96 40.86 16.84
C ILE A 503 44.70 41.72 16.72
N SER A 504 44.79 43.04 16.71
CA SER A 504 43.66 43.96 16.61
C SER A 504 42.96 43.86 15.26
N ARG A 505 43.73 43.76 14.18
CA ARG A 505 43.19 43.60 12.81
C ARG A 505 42.52 42.22 12.61
N LYS A 506 43.10 41.15 13.17
CA LYS A 506 42.52 39.81 13.17
C LYS A 506 41.18 39.79 13.91
N LYS A 507 41.10 40.44 15.10
CA LYS A 507 39.88 40.55 15.88
C LYS A 507 38.77 41.30 15.14
N LYS A 508 39.12 42.45 14.51
CA LYS A 508 38.20 43.27 13.73
C LYS A 508 37.65 42.56 12.49
N LEU A 509 38.47 41.76 11.80
CA LEU A 509 38.04 40.95 10.66
C LEU A 509 37.08 39.80 11.08
N LEU A 510 37.35 39.15 12.22
CA LEU A 510 36.48 38.13 12.78
C LEU A 510 35.13 38.71 13.25
N GLU A 511 35.13 39.91 13.87
CA GLU A 511 33.92 40.62 14.24
C GLU A 511 33.06 41.00 13.03
N LYS A 512 33.67 41.58 11.97
CA LYS A 512 32.95 41.85 10.71
C LYS A 512 32.37 40.60 10.07
N GLN A 513 33.10 39.48 10.10
CA GLN A 513 32.58 38.19 9.62
C GLN A 513 31.38 37.71 10.43
N LYS A 514 31.43 37.88 11.77
CA LYS A 514 30.34 37.53 12.68
C LYS A 514 29.08 38.38 12.44
N GLU A 515 29.28 39.70 12.26
CA GLU A 515 28.18 40.62 11.92
C GLU A 515 27.57 40.32 10.55
N GLY A 516 28.42 40.07 9.52
CA GLY A 516 27.98 39.68 8.18
C GLY A 516 27.12 38.40 8.20
N LYS A 517 27.54 37.38 8.96
CA LYS A 517 26.80 36.15 9.15
C LYS A 517 25.47 36.38 9.86
N LYS A 518 25.42 37.28 10.85
CA LYS A 518 24.20 37.64 11.56
C LYS A 518 23.18 38.33 10.65
N ARG A 519 23.66 39.22 9.75
CA ARG A 519 22.79 39.88 8.75
C ARG A 519 22.29 38.87 7.70
N MET A 520 23.10 37.93 7.25
CA MET A 520 22.70 36.89 6.28
C MET A 520 21.67 35.95 6.89
N LYS A 521 21.75 35.61 8.20
CA LYS A 521 20.74 34.83 8.91
C LYS A 521 19.36 35.51 8.92
N MET A 522 19.32 36.85 8.97
CA MET A 522 18.06 37.62 9.00
C MET A 522 17.38 37.73 7.64
N VAL A 523 18.06 37.43 6.53
CA VAL A 523 17.58 37.65 5.16
C VAL A 523 17.54 36.35 4.36
N GLY A 524 18.27 35.30 4.79
CA GLY A 524 18.42 34.05 4.04
C GLY A 524 17.39 32.99 4.43
N SER A 525 16.60 32.51 3.50
CA SER A 525 15.90 31.23 3.59
C SER A 525 16.89 30.08 3.54
N VAL A 526 16.64 29.02 4.30
CA VAL A 526 17.44 27.78 4.24
C VAL A 526 16.79 26.86 3.23
N GLU A 527 17.53 26.50 2.20
CA GLU A 527 17.09 25.49 1.26
C GLU A 527 17.16 24.10 1.92
N ILE A 528 16.05 23.39 1.95
CA ILE A 528 15.92 22.04 2.51
C ILE A 528 15.93 21.07 1.32
N PRO A 529 16.98 20.23 1.18
CA PRO A 529 17.02 19.25 0.10
C PRO A 529 15.90 18.21 0.19
N GLN A 530 15.52 17.63 -0.94
CA GLN A 530 14.48 16.58 -1.01
C GLN A 530 14.83 15.37 -0.11
N GLU A 531 16.10 15.02 -0.01
CA GLU A 531 16.59 13.92 0.83
C GLU A 531 16.27 14.14 2.32
N ALA A 532 16.08 15.39 2.77
CA ALA A 532 15.69 15.70 4.13
C ALA A 532 14.27 15.22 4.45
N PHE A 533 13.35 15.33 3.50
CA PHE A 533 11.98 14.81 3.66
C PHE A 533 11.96 13.29 3.60
N MET A 534 12.74 12.68 2.72
CA MET A 534 12.91 11.23 2.64
C MET A 534 13.58 10.65 3.90
N SER A 535 14.42 11.42 4.59
CA SER A 535 15.08 10.97 5.82
C SER A 535 14.11 10.71 6.98
N VAL A 536 12.94 11.36 6.96
CA VAL A 536 11.87 11.10 7.95
C VAL A 536 11.24 9.72 7.73
N LEU A 537 11.23 9.25 6.48
CA LEU A 537 10.71 7.93 6.10
C LEU A 537 11.65 6.78 6.51
N ARG A 538 12.97 7.05 6.59
CA ARG A 538 14.03 6.04 6.80
C ARG A 538 14.76 6.22 8.14
N LEU A 539 14.01 6.53 9.19
CA LEU A 539 14.62 6.80 10.51
C LEU A 539 15.19 5.57 11.21
N ASP A 540 14.72 4.39 10.84
CA ASP A 540 15.01 3.16 11.56
C ASP A 540 16.03 2.24 10.83
N GLU A 541 16.63 2.71 9.72
CA GLU A 541 17.62 1.93 8.93
C GLU A 541 19.05 1.89 9.51
N ASP A 542 19.36 2.54 10.68
CA ASP A 542 20.69 2.55 11.34
C ASP A 542 20.70 1.84 12.71
#